data_bfbabab6d100d79a6589171d2ce81233
#
_entry.id   bfbabab6d100d79a6589171d2ce81233
#
_cell.length_a   1.000
_cell.length_b   1.000
_cell.length_c   1.000
_cell.angle_alpha   90.00
_cell.angle_beta   90.00
_cell.angle_gamma   90.00
#
_symmetry.space_group_name_H-M   'P 1'
#
loop_
_entity.id
_entity.type
_entity.pdbx_description
1 polymer ?
#
loop_
_entity_poly.entity_id
_entity_poly.type
_entity_poly.pdbx_seq_one_letter_code
_entity_poly.pdbx_strand_id
1 'polypeptide(L)'
;MRADSPYKTIRDLIGQPVAFGAKGSGLPILSRYMLDGLGLKQDEDFKSIYLDRTGDGPAMVLDGRAAALWGAGIGWPGFAAVAASPGGARFIAPSTDEITRIRAKHNFLKPLTVPAGSYPGQTAAIPSIGSWSFVLVRASLGDDVAYRLARTLHGAEATFCQKLAQACETTAANTVAAAPDIALIHPGVLKYFQEIGVEGASSE
;
A
#
# COMPACT_ATOMS: atom_id res chain seq x y z
N MET A 1 -15.27 -0.69 -2.37
CA MET A 1 -16.64 -0.38 -2.87
C MET A 1 -17.68 -0.76 -1.85
N ARG A 2 -18.93 -0.36 -2.03
CA ARG A 2 -20.04 -0.81 -1.19
C ARG A 2 -20.27 -2.32 -1.36
N ALA A 3 -20.72 -3.00 -0.31
CA ALA A 3 -20.93 -4.46 -0.36
C ALA A 3 -22.07 -4.89 -1.31
N ASP A 4 -23.07 -4.04 -1.50
CA ASP A 4 -24.22 -4.26 -2.42
C ASP A 4 -23.87 -4.00 -3.90
N SER A 5 -22.63 -3.57 -4.19
CA SER A 5 -22.16 -3.34 -5.55
C SER A 5 -22.22 -4.63 -6.39
N PRO A 6 -22.63 -4.58 -7.67
CA PRO A 6 -22.66 -5.75 -8.55
C PRO A 6 -21.26 -6.23 -8.98
N TYR A 7 -20.25 -5.38 -8.87
CA TYR A 7 -18.89 -5.67 -9.37
C TYR A 7 -18.17 -6.65 -8.45
N LYS A 8 -17.46 -7.62 -9.03
CA LYS A 8 -16.74 -8.69 -8.31
C LYS A 8 -15.25 -8.75 -8.65
N THR A 9 -14.86 -8.22 -9.80
CA THR A 9 -13.50 -8.23 -10.32
C THR A 9 -13.05 -6.84 -10.72
N ILE A 10 -11.75 -6.64 -10.90
CA ILE A 10 -11.19 -5.38 -11.42
C ILE A 10 -11.76 -5.08 -12.81
N ARG A 11 -11.99 -6.11 -13.63
CA ARG A 11 -12.51 -5.96 -15.00
C ARG A 11 -13.97 -5.52 -15.04
N ASP A 12 -14.75 -5.83 -14.03
CA ASP A 12 -16.15 -5.37 -13.95
C ASP A 12 -16.24 -3.85 -13.75
N LEU A 13 -15.16 -3.23 -13.35
CA LEU A 13 -15.06 -1.77 -13.18
C LEU A 13 -14.68 -1.03 -14.47
N ILE A 14 -14.44 -1.71 -15.58
CA ILE A 14 -14.18 -1.06 -16.87
C ILE A 14 -15.36 -0.17 -17.24
N GLY A 15 -15.08 1.07 -17.62
CA GLY A 15 -16.09 2.11 -17.92
C GLY A 15 -16.74 2.76 -16.71
N GLN A 16 -16.43 2.31 -15.49
CA GLN A 16 -17.01 2.85 -14.26
C GLN A 16 -16.17 3.99 -13.67
N PRO A 17 -16.78 4.90 -12.89
CA PRO A 17 -16.06 5.92 -12.16
C PRO A 17 -15.29 5.29 -10.98
N VAL A 18 -13.97 5.41 -10.97
CA VAL A 18 -13.09 4.87 -9.92
C VAL A 18 -12.23 5.99 -9.35
N ALA A 19 -12.26 6.15 -8.01
CA ALA A 19 -11.43 7.10 -7.31
C ALA A 19 -10.04 6.49 -7.05
N PHE A 20 -9.04 6.90 -7.82
CA PHE A 20 -7.67 6.35 -7.78
C PHE A 20 -6.74 7.02 -6.75
N GLY A 21 -7.26 7.95 -5.96
CA GLY A 21 -6.51 8.65 -4.92
C GLY A 21 -6.20 10.10 -5.29
N ALA A 22 -5.42 10.77 -4.45
CA ALA A 22 -5.10 12.17 -4.63
C ALA A 22 -4.16 12.38 -5.82
N LYS A 23 -4.43 13.43 -6.59
CA LYS A 23 -3.61 13.85 -7.72
C LYS A 23 -2.16 14.08 -7.25
N GLY A 24 -1.20 13.47 -7.94
CA GLY A 24 0.22 13.58 -7.59
C GLY A 24 0.70 12.71 -6.42
N SER A 25 -0.20 11.90 -5.81
CA SER A 25 0.22 10.92 -4.81
C SER A 25 0.74 9.61 -5.44
N GLY A 26 1.34 8.74 -4.62
CA GLY A 26 1.79 7.42 -5.08
C GLY A 26 0.65 6.45 -5.44
N LEU A 27 -0.58 6.69 -4.96
CA LEU A 27 -1.72 5.78 -5.21
C LEU A 27 -2.06 5.64 -6.70
N PRO A 28 -2.24 6.73 -7.49
CA PRO A 28 -2.48 6.62 -8.92
C PRO A 28 -1.31 6.01 -9.70
N ILE A 29 -0.08 6.16 -9.20
CA ILE A 29 1.10 5.56 -9.81
C ILE A 29 1.08 4.04 -9.60
N LEU A 30 0.84 3.60 -8.36
CA LEU A 30 0.77 2.18 -8.02
C LEU A 30 -0.37 1.47 -8.78
N SER A 31 -1.56 2.10 -8.85
CA SER A 31 -2.69 1.53 -9.61
C SER A 31 -2.39 1.38 -11.10
N ARG A 32 -1.65 2.33 -11.72
CA ARG A 32 -1.23 2.19 -13.12
C ARG A 32 -0.35 0.97 -13.35
N TYR A 33 0.62 0.71 -12.49
CA TYR A 33 1.46 -0.48 -12.62
C TYR A 33 0.65 -1.77 -12.47
N MET A 34 -0.28 -1.82 -11.50
CA MET A 34 -1.12 -3.00 -11.31
C MET A 34 -2.05 -3.23 -12.49
N LEU A 35 -2.72 -2.19 -12.98
CA LEU A 35 -3.61 -2.27 -14.14
C LEU A 35 -2.85 -2.61 -15.42
N ASP A 36 -1.68 -2.01 -15.64
CA ASP A 36 -0.80 -2.31 -16.78
C ASP A 36 -0.35 -3.78 -16.77
N GLY A 37 -0.07 -4.37 -15.62
CA GLY A 37 0.20 -5.81 -15.48
C GLY A 37 -0.99 -6.70 -15.85
N LEU A 38 -2.22 -6.16 -15.80
CA LEU A 38 -3.45 -6.82 -16.24
C LEU A 38 -3.82 -6.51 -17.70
N GLY A 39 -2.99 -5.71 -18.40
CA GLY A 39 -3.27 -5.22 -19.74
C GLY A 39 -4.39 -4.17 -19.78
N LEU A 40 -4.59 -3.44 -18.69
CA LEU A 40 -5.57 -2.39 -18.55
C LEU A 40 -4.88 -1.02 -18.42
N LYS A 41 -5.55 0.02 -18.90
CA LYS A 41 -5.08 1.40 -18.83
C LYS A 41 -6.00 2.25 -17.98
N GLN A 42 -5.45 2.81 -16.91
CA GLN A 42 -6.22 3.55 -15.92
C GLN A 42 -7.11 4.65 -16.51
N ASP A 43 -6.57 5.46 -17.40
CA ASP A 43 -7.26 6.64 -17.91
C ASP A 43 -8.03 6.39 -19.23
N GLU A 44 -7.90 5.19 -19.82
CA GLU A 44 -8.63 4.79 -21.03
C GLU A 44 -9.78 3.82 -20.69
N ASP A 45 -9.53 2.83 -19.79
CA ASP A 45 -10.51 1.79 -19.49
C ASP A 45 -11.46 2.19 -18.35
N PHE A 46 -11.11 3.19 -17.54
CA PHE A 46 -11.92 3.63 -16.40
C PHE A 46 -12.26 5.12 -16.52
N LYS A 47 -13.36 5.54 -15.89
CA LYS A 47 -13.62 6.96 -15.64
C LYS A 47 -12.83 7.38 -14.41
N SER A 48 -11.54 7.69 -14.60
CA SER A 48 -10.61 7.98 -13.52
C SER A 48 -10.98 9.26 -12.78
N ILE A 49 -11.16 9.15 -11.47
CA ILE A 49 -11.37 10.28 -10.56
C ILE A 49 -10.09 10.47 -9.74
N TYR A 50 -9.48 11.65 -9.87
CA TYR A 50 -8.36 12.07 -9.05
C TYR A 50 -8.85 13.06 -8.00
N LEU A 51 -8.61 12.73 -6.75
CA LEU A 51 -9.10 13.49 -5.61
C LEU A 51 -8.19 14.69 -5.33
N ASP A 52 -8.77 15.78 -4.87
CA ASP A 52 -8.01 16.90 -4.32
C ASP A 52 -7.47 16.52 -2.92
N ARG A 53 -8.26 15.78 -2.16
CA ARG A 53 -7.86 15.21 -0.85
C ARG A 53 -8.21 13.73 -0.80
N THR A 54 -7.27 12.92 -0.32
CA THR A 54 -7.46 11.46 -0.22
C THR A 54 -8.69 11.07 0.61
N GLY A 55 -9.08 11.89 1.58
CA GLY A 55 -10.25 11.67 2.43
C GLY A 55 -11.61 11.81 1.72
N ASP A 56 -11.67 12.36 0.52
CA ASP A 56 -12.94 12.58 -0.19
C ASP A 56 -13.48 11.29 -0.85
N GLY A 57 -12.59 10.32 -1.11
CA GLY A 57 -12.92 9.07 -1.80
C GLY A 57 -14.02 8.21 -1.14
N PRO A 58 -13.98 7.97 0.17
CA PRO A 58 -15.04 7.22 0.85
C PRO A 58 -16.44 7.79 0.65
N ALA A 59 -16.59 9.12 0.77
CA ALA A 59 -17.88 9.79 0.56
C ALA A 59 -18.38 9.58 -0.87
N MET A 60 -17.52 9.65 -1.88
CA MET A 60 -17.88 9.42 -3.29
C MET A 60 -18.35 7.99 -3.55
N VAL A 61 -17.81 6.99 -2.85
CA VAL A 61 -18.27 5.60 -2.93
C VAL A 61 -19.63 5.44 -2.26
N LEU A 62 -19.82 6.06 -1.10
CA LEU A 62 -21.05 5.93 -0.32
C LEU A 62 -22.25 6.62 -0.97
N ASP A 63 -22.04 7.76 -1.63
CA ASP A 63 -23.07 8.51 -2.35
C ASP A 63 -23.24 8.10 -3.83
N GLY A 64 -22.45 7.14 -4.31
CA GLY A 64 -22.54 6.57 -5.65
C GLY A 64 -21.85 7.36 -6.77
N ARG A 65 -21.13 8.45 -6.46
CA ARG A 65 -20.33 9.18 -7.45
C ARG A 65 -19.12 8.38 -7.94
N ALA A 66 -18.63 7.45 -7.14
CA ALA A 66 -17.61 6.48 -7.53
C ALA A 66 -18.10 5.05 -7.28
N ALA A 67 -17.90 4.16 -8.25
CA ALA A 67 -18.18 2.73 -8.11
C ALA A 67 -17.19 2.07 -7.14
N ALA A 68 -15.95 2.53 -7.12
CA ALA A 68 -14.89 1.99 -6.29
C ALA A 68 -13.91 3.08 -5.85
N LEU A 69 -13.22 2.79 -4.75
CA LEU A 69 -12.12 3.56 -4.21
C LEU A 69 -10.87 2.69 -4.24
N TRP A 70 -9.82 3.20 -4.85
CA TRP A 70 -8.49 2.64 -4.78
C TRP A 70 -7.77 3.15 -3.52
N GLY A 71 -7.09 2.28 -2.82
CA GLY A 71 -6.33 2.61 -1.61
C GLY A 71 -5.22 1.62 -1.36
N ALA A 72 -4.41 1.88 -0.36
CA ALA A 72 -3.27 1.05 0.01
C ALA A 72 -3.05 1.02 1.52
N GLY A 73 -2.51 -0.10 2.00
CA GLY A 73 -2.16 -0.33 3.39
C GLY A 73 -3.29 -0.97 4.21
N ILE A 74 -2.90 -1.87 5.12
CA ILE A 74 -3.81 -2.53 6.04
C ILE A 74 -4.31 -1.50 7.06
N GLY A 75 -5.61 -1.49 7.32
CA GLY A 75 -6.21 -0.51 8.23
C GLY A 75 -6.34 0.90 7.65
N TRP A 76 -6.17 1.08 6.33
CA TRP A 76 -6.29 2.39 5.71
C TRP A 76 -7.64 3.06 6.01
N PRO A 77 -7.63 4.32 6.52
CA PRO A 77 -8.85 4.99 6.99
C PRO A 77 -9.97 5.06 5.94
N GLY A 78 -9.61 5.21 4.66
CA GLY A 78 -10.59 5.25 3.57
C GLY A 78 -11.36 3.93 3.41
N PHE A 79 -10.69 2.79 3.56
CA PHE A 79 -11.33 1.48 3.52
C PHE A 79 -12.15 1.22 4.79
N ALA A 80 -11.60 1.58 5.95
CA ALA A 80 -12.28 1.45 7.23
C ALA A 80 -13.60 2.26 7.25
N ALA A 81 -13.61 3.47 6.70
CA ALA A 81 -14.81 4.30 6.62
C ALA A 81 -15.92 3.67 5.78
N VAL A 82 -15.59 3.10 4.61
CA VAL A 82 -16.59 2.40 3.79
C VAL A 82 -17.04 1.11 4.46
N ALA A 83 -16.13 0.35 5.07
CA ALA A 83 -16.47 -0.91 5.74
C ALA A 83 -17.34 -0.72 6.98
N ALA A 84 -17.15 0.38 7.70
CA ALA A 84 -17.95 0.73 8.88
C ALA A 84 -19.33 1.36 8.54
N SER A 85 -19.57 1.69 7.27
CA SER A 85 -20.85 2.29 6.84
C SER A 85 -21.99 1.27 6.87
N PRO A 86 -23.29 1.73 6.96
CA PRO A 86 -24.43 0.86 6.80
C PRO A 86 -24.36 0.10 5.47
N GLY A 87 -24.43 -1.24 5.50
CA GLY A 87 -24.27 -2.10 4.33
C GLY A 87 -22.85 -2.62 4.09
N GLY A 88 -21.84 -2.03 4.72
CA GLY A 88 -20.47 -2.53 4.68
C GLY A 88 -19.73 -2.35 3.34
N ALA A 89 -18.56 -2.96 3.24
CA ALA A 89 -17.69 -2.90 2.07
C ALA A 89 -17.49 -4.27 1.41
N ARG A 90 -17.28 -4.22 0.10
CA ARG A 90 -16.68 -5.32 -0.68
C ARG A 90 -15.28 -4.91 -1.13
N PHE A 91 -14.32 -5.80 -0.91
CA PHE A 91 -12.95 -5.65 -1.39
C PHE A 91 -12.78 -6.45 -2.69
N ILE A 92 -12.17 -5.84 -3.69
CA ILE A 92 -11.73 -6.50 -4.91
C ILE A 92 -10.20 -6.46 -4.89
N ALA A 93 -9.59 -7.63 -5.00
CA ALA A 93 -8.15 -7.79 -5.14
C ALA A 93 -7.87 -8.62 -6.40
N PRO A 94 -6.67 -8.52 -6.98
CA PRO A 94 -6.28 -9.39 -8.08
C PRO A 94 -6.25 -10.86 -7.62
N SER A 95 -6.67 -11.76 -8.50
CA SER A 95 -6.54 -13.20 -8.28
C SER A 95 -5.06 -13.62 -8.26
N THR A 96 -4.77 -14.86 -7.83
CA THR A 96 -3.40 -15.40 -7.82
C THR A 96 -2.76 -15.37 -9.22
N ASP A 97 -3.52 -15.71 -10.26
CA ASP A 97 -3.02 -15.67 -11.65
C ASP A 97 -2.78 -14.23 -12.12
N GLU A 98 -3.63 -13.29 -11.69
CA GLU A 98 -3.47 -11.87 -11.95
C GLU A 98 -2.24 -11.32 -11.24
N ILE A 99 -2.02 -11.69 -9.97
CA ILE A 99 -0.79 -11.34 -9.22
C ILE A 99 0.45 -11.84 -9.96
N THR A 100 0.42 -13.07 -10.45
CA THR A 100 1.54 -13.64 -11.23
C THR A 100 1.82 -12.82 -12.48
N ARG A 101 0.79 -12.47 -13.26
CA ARG A 101 0.94 -11.64 -14.47
C ARG A 101 1.46 -10.24 -14.17
N ILE A 102 0.92 -9.58 -13.11
CA ILE A 102 1.37 -8.27 -12.69
C ILE A 102 2.87 -8.31 -12.34
N ARG A 103 3.29 -9.30 -11.56
CA ARG A 103 4.69 -9.45 -11.14
C ARG A 103 5.64 -9.83 -12.26
N ALA A 104 5.18 -10.57 -13.25
CA ALA A 104 5.98 -10.88 -14.44
C ALA A 104 6.37 -9.60 -15.20
N LYS A 105 5.52 -8.58 -15.19
CA LYS A 105 5.77 -7.29 -15.83
C LYS A 105 6.42 -6.26 -14.87
N HIS A 106 6.04 -6.29 -13.61
CA HIS A 106 6.45 -5.34 -12.56
C HIS A 106 6.97 -6.08 -11.33
N ASN A 107 8.20 -6.59 -11.41
CA ASN A 107 8.81 -7.49 -10.40
C ASN A 107 9.09 -6.82 -9.04
N PHE A 108 9.12 -5.47 -9.00
CA PHE A 108 9.26 -4.73 -7.75
C PHE A 108 8.02 -4.81 -6.86
N LEU A 109 6.86 -5.17 -7.43
CA LEU A 109 5.64 -5.39 -6.66
C LEU A 109 5.72 -6.73 -5.93
N LYS A 110 5.40 -6.71 -4.64
CA LYS A 110 5.49 -7.88 -3.76
C LYS A 110 4.10 -8.43 -3.45
N PRO A 111 3.95 -9.77 -3.34
CA PRO A 111 2.71 -10.36 -2.82
C PRO A 111 2.52 -9.92 -1.38
N LEU A 112 1.28 -9.57 -1.06
CA LEU A 112 0.84 -9.21 0.29
C LEU A 112 -0.44 -9.97 0.60
N THR A 113 -0.74 -10.12 1.88
CA THR A 113 -2.01 -10.69 2.33
C THR A 113 -2.61 -9.77 3.37
N VAL A 114 -3.83 -9.33 3.14
CA VAL A 114 -4.62 -8.63 4.16
C VAL A 114 -5.21 -9.69 5.08
N PRO A 115 -4.84 -9.74 6.37
CA PRO A 115 -5.36 -10.74 7.30
C PRO A 115 -6.89 -10.66 7.43
N ALA A 116 -7.53 -11.78 7.71
CA ALA A 116 -8.95 -11.79 8.06
C ALA A 116 -9.19 -10.90 9.29
N GLY A 117 -10.31 -10.18 9.30
CA GLY A 117 -10.66 -9.28 10.40
C GLY A 117 -9.95 -7.92 10.36
N SER A 118 -9.19 -7.59 9.32
CA SER A 118 -8.56 -6.27 9.15
C SER A 118 -9.59 -5.14 8.98
N TYR A 119 -10.79 -5.46 8.52
CA TYR A 119 -11.89 -4.52 8.34
C TYR A 119 -13.22 -5.13 8.81
N PRO A 120 -14.21 -4.31 9.25
CA PRO A 120 -15.55 -4.80 9.57
C PRO A 120 -16.14 -5.61 8.41
N GLY A 121 -16.65 -6.82 8.72
CA GLY A 121 -17.25 -7.72 7.75
C GLY A 121 -16.30 -8.48 6.83
N GLN A 122 -15.00 -8.24 6.88
CA GLN A 122 -14.01 -8.99 6.12
C GLN A 122 -13.59 -10.24 6.93
N THR A 123 -14.20 -11.38 6.63
CA THR A 123 -14.03 -12.63 7.36
C THR A 123 -12.93 -13.55 6.81
N ALA A 124 -12.47 -13.32 5.59
CA ALA A 124 -11.42 -14.11 4.94
C ALA A 124 -10.18 -13.26 4.65
N ALA A 125 -9.01 -13.88 4.66
CA ALA A 125 -7.79 -13.23 4.21
C ALA A 125 -7.90 -12.88 2.70
N ILE A 126 -7.33 -11.74 2.31
CA ILE A 126 -7.36 -11.26 0.92
C ILE A 126 -5.93 -11.25 0.38
N PRO A 127 -5.58 -12.16 -0.55
CA PRO A 127 -4.34 -12.06 -1.30
C PRO A 127 -4.32 -10.76 -2.10
N SER A 128 -3.19 -10.08 -2.11
CA SER A 128 -3.03 -8.80 -2.77
C SER A 128 -1.58 -8.61 -3.22
N ILE A 129 -1.27 -7.43 -3.69
CA ILE A 129 0.05 -7.04 -4.17
C ILE A 129 0.29 -5.57 -3.82
N GLY A 130 1.53 -5.19 -3.59
CA GLY A 130 1.86 -3.81 -3.27
C GLY A 130 3.35 -3.51 -3.37
N SER A 131 3.70 -2.31 -2.98
CA SER A 131 5.08 -1.85 -2.85
C SER A 131 5.28 -1.17 -1.51
N TRP A 132 6.52 -1.11 -1.08
CA TRP A 132 6.90 -0.40 0.12
C TRP A 132 7.07 1.11 -0.15
N SER A 133 6.82 1.91 0.87
CA SER A 133 7.19 3.33 0.90
C SER A 133 8.48 3.49 1.66
N PHE A 134 9.40 4.31 1.14
CA PHE A 134 10.71 4.55 1.74
C PHE A 134 10.87 6.01 2.14
N VAL A 135 11.64 6.25 3.18
CA VAL A 135 12.19 7.57 3.50
C VAL A 135 13.47 7.74 2.69
N LEU A 136 13.45 8.66 1.72
CA LEU A 136 14.61 8.95 0.88
C LEU A 136 15.42 10.09 1.46
N VAL A 137 16.72 9.91 1.49
CA VAL A 137 17.68 10.92 1.94
C VAL A 137 18.75 11.13 0.87
N ARG A 138 19.43 12.27 0.92
CA ARG A 138 20.59 12.50 0.05
C ARG A 138 21.76 11.60 0.49
N ALA A 139 22.53 11.07 -0.45
CA ALA A 139 23.72 10.30 -0.15
C ALA A 139 24.75 11.09 0.68
N SER A 140 24.73 12.41 0.60
CA SER A 140 25.60 13.31 1.38
C SER A 140 25.10 13.61 2.80
N LEU A 141 24.00 13.00 3.25
CA LEU A 141 23.57 13.13 4.65
C LEU A 141 24.66 12.53 5.56
N GLY A 142 25.02 13.19 6.64
CA GLY A 142 26.01 12.65 7.58
C GLY A 142 25.53 11.37 8.25
N ASP A 143 26.42 10.39 8.39
CA ASP A 143 26.11 9.06 8.94
C ASP A 143 25.50 9.12 10.33
N ASP A 144 25.97 10.04 11.19
CA ASP A 144 25.44 10.23 12.53
C ASP A 144 23.98 10.74 12.53
N VAL A 145 23.60 11.56 11.55
CA VAL A 145 22.23 12.04 11.39
C VAL A 145 21.33 10.91 10.93
N ALA A 146 21.75 10.14 9.90
CA ALA A 146 21.01 8.99 9.40
C ALA A 146 20.84 7.91 10.49
N TYR A 147 21.88 7.63 11.25
CA TYR A 147 21.85 6.71 12.39
C TYR A 147 20.82 7.16 13.43
N ARG A 148 20.84 8.44 13.86
CA ARG A 148 19.87 8.95 14.83
C ARG A 148 18.43 8.92 14.31
N LEU A 149 18.23 9.21 13.03
CA LEU A 149 16.90 9.10 12.40
C LEU A 149 16.36 7.67 12.46
N ALA A 150 17.18 6.69 12.03
CA ALA A 150 16.81 5.28 12.06
C ALA A 150 16.54 4.80 13.49
N ARG A 151 17.44 5.11 14.43
CA ARG A 151 17.29 4.75 15.84
C ARG A 151 16.01 5.34 16.46
N THR A 152 15.69 6.60 16.15
CA THR A 152 14.48 7.24 16.67
C THR A 152 13.22 6.63 16.09
N LEU A 153 13.19 6.40 14.76
CA LEU A 153 12.05 5.81 14.07
C LEU A 153 11.79 4.39 14.56
N HIS A 154 12.80 3.54 14.51
CA HIS A 154 12.65 2.12 14.86
C HIS A 154 12.58 1.86 16.36
N GLY A 155 13.15 2.74 17.18
CA GLY A 155 12.93 2.72 18.63
C GLY A 155 11.48 3.01 19.04
N ALA A 156 10.68 3.59 18.14
CA ALA A 156 9.26 3.90 18.35
C ALA A 156 8.28 2.92 17.67
N GLU A 157 8.75 1.81 17.09
CA GLU A 157 7.93 0.85 16.32
C GLU A 157 6.66 0.41 17.08
N ALA A 158 6.79 0.00 18.35
CA ALA A 158 5.66 -0.42 19.16
C ALA A 158 4.63 0.72 19.38
N THR A 159 5.11 1.95 19.57
CA THR A 159 4.26 3.13 19.74
C THR A 159 3.52 3.46 18.46
N PHE A 160 4.16 3.37 17.31
CA PHE A 160 3.53 3.60 16.02
C PHE A 160 2.45 2.56 15.73
N CYS A 161 2.74 1.29 15.96
CA CYS A 161 1.81 0.19 15.78
C CYS A 161 0.54 0.37 16.63
N GLN A 162 0.67 0.82 17.89
CA GLN A 162 -0.49 1.09 18.76
C GLN A 162 -1.36 2.24 18.25
N LYS A 163 -0.77 3.22 17.55
CA LYS A 163 -1.49 4.40 17.07
C LYS A 163 -2.12 4.19 15.70
N LEU A 164 -1.51 3.38 14.84
CA LEU A 164 -1.96 3.15 13.48
C LEU A 164 -1.56 1.74 13.03
N ALA A 165 -2.55 0.92 12.70
CA ALA A 165 -2.33 -0.47 12.26
C ALA A 165 -1.35 -0.59 11.07
N GLN A 166 -1.39 0.33 10.12
CA GLN A 166 -0.43 0.37 9.01
C GLN A 166 1.03 0.53 9.48
N ALA A 167 1.25 1.23 10.57
CA ALA A 167 2.58 1.50 11.06
C ALA A 167 3.22 0.29 11.77
N CYS A 168 2.47 -0.79 12.03
CA CYS A 168 3.01 -2.06 12.51
C CYS A 168 4.02 -2.68 11.54
N GLU A 169 3.95 -2.31 10.26
CA GLU A 169 4.86 -2.79 9.23
C GLU A 169 6.12 -1.92 9.10
N THR A 170 6.17 -0.77 9.78
CA THR A 170 7.33 0.14 9.79
C THR A 170 8.39 -0.38 10.75
N THR A 171 9.11 -1.44 10.35
CA THR A 171 10.13 -2.09 11.16
C THR A 171 11.50 -2.06 10.49
N ALA A 172 12.56 -2.18 11.29
CA ALA A 172 13.92 -2.30 10.79
C ALA A 172 14.09 -3.54 9.88
N ALA A 173 13.51 -4.67 10.28
CA ALA A 173 13.54 -5.90 9.49
C ALA A 173 12.84 -5.72 8.12
N ASN A 174 11.65 -5.10 8.08
CA ASN A 174 10.96 -4.83 6.83
C ASN A 174 11.73 -3.84 5.95
N THR A 175 12.45 -2.87 6.54
CA THR A 175 13.26 -1.92 5.78
C THR A 175 14.37 -2.65 5.01
N VAL A 176 15.06 -3.58 5.65
CA VAL A 176 16.10 -4.40 5.00
C VAL A 176 15.48 -5.33 3.95
N ALA A 177 14.42 -6.07 4.30
CA ALA A 177 13.77 -7.02 3.39
C ALA A 177 13.13 -6.35 2.15
N ALA A 178 12.71 -5.10 2.28
CA ALA A 178 12.08 -4.34 1.21
C ALA A 178 13.08 -3.61 0.30
N ALA A 179 14.30 -3.36 0.77
CA ALA A 179 15.31 -2.66 -0.01
C ALA A 179 15.61 -3.43 -1.31
N PRO A 180 15.60 -2.77 -2.47
CA PRO A 180 15.97 -3.42 -3.73
C PRO A 180 17.41 -3.92 -3.75
N ASP A 181 18.28 -3.23 -3.04
CA ASP A 181 19.67 -3.55 -2.81
C ASP A 181 20.08 -2.99 -1.45
N ILE A 182 20.77 -3.78 -0.65
CA ILE A 182 21.28 -3.38 0.67
C ILE A 182 22.22 -2.17 0.58
N ALA A 183 22.96 -2.03 -0.51
CA ALA A 183 23.86 -0.91 -0.77
C ALA A 183 23.13 0.43 -0.95
N LEU A 184 21.81 0.42 -1.16
CA LEU A 184 20.98 1.61 -1.22
C LEU A 184 20.52 2.10 0.17
N ILE A 185 20.72 1.28 1.20
CA ILE A 185 20.45 1.72 2.58
C ILE A 185 21.63 2.57 3.05
N HIS A 186 21.33 3.75 3.56
CA HIS A 186 22.36 4.69 4.01
C HIS A 186 23.30 4.06 5.06
N PRO A 187 24.64 4.26 5.00
CA PRO A 187 25.60 3.63 5.91
C PRO A 187 25.29 3.83 7.39
N GLY A 188 24.86 5.04 7.79
CA GLY A 188 24.45 5.33 9.16
C GLY A 188 23.23 4.53 9.60
N VAL A 189 22.29 4.21 8.68
CA VAL A 189 21.14 3.35 8.97
C VAL A 189 21.57 1.90 9.11
N LEU A 190 22.43 1.40 8.21
CA LEU A 190 22.98 0.06 8.30
C LEU A 190 23.75 -0.17 9.60
N LYS A 191 24.55 0.80 10.03
CA LYS A 191 25.25 0.74 11.31
C LYS A 191 24.27 0.51 12.48
N TYR A 192 23.17 1.24 12.53
CA TYR A 192 22.15 1.04 13.55
C TYR A 192 21.50 -0.34 13.46
N PHE A 193 21.15 -0.81 12.25
CA PHE A 193 20.55 -2.13 12.05
C PHE A 193 21.48 -3.28 12.47
N GLN A 194 22.77 -3.16 12.21
CA GLN A 194 23.79 -4.11 12.65
C GLN A 194 23.89 -4.15 14.19
N GLU A 195 23.87 -2.98 14.83
CA GLU A 195 23.93 -2.89 16.31
C GLU A 195 22.74 -3.57 16.99
N ILE A 196 21.54 -3.53 16.38
CA ILE A 196 20.34 -4.19 16.92
C ILE A 196 20.12 -5.60 16.36
N GLY A 197 21.07 -6.14 15.58
CA GLY A 197 21.05 -7.53 15.10
C GLY A 197 19.99 -7.83 14.03
N VAL A 198 19.68 -6.86 13.14
CA VAL A 198 18.74 -7.12 12.03
C VAL A 198 19.41 -8.04 11.00
N GLU A 199 18.76 -9.19 10.72
CA GLU A 199 19.23 -10.11 9.68
C GLU A 199 19.34 -9.42 8.31
N GLY A 200 20.43 -9.71 7.57
CA GLY A 200 20.68 -9.15 6.25
C GLY A 200 21.18 -7.70 6.26
N ALA A 201 21.38 -7.07 7.42
CA ALA A 201 21.95 -5.73 7.50
C ALA A 201 23.48 -5.71 7.34
N SER A 202 24.15 -6.87 7.31
CA SER A 202 25.56 -6.99 7.02
C SER A 202 25.76 -7.33 5.53
N SER A 203 26.57 -6.56 4.82
CA SER A 203 27.16 -6.99 3.53
C SER A 203 28.14 -8.11 3.84
N GLU A 204 27.96 -9.29 3.25
CA GLU A 204 28.99 -10.31 3.19
C GLU A 204 30.26 -9.78 2.50
#